data_f47fca31a748e7cd9036b74dea978263
#
_entry.id   f47fca31a748e7cd9036b74dea978263
#
_cell.length_a   1.000
_cell.length_b   1.000
_cell.length_c   1.000
_cell.angle_alpha   90.00
_cell.angle_beta   90.00
_cell.angle_gamma   90.00
#
_symmetry.space_group_name_H-M   'P 1'
#
loop_
_entity.id
_entity.type
_entity.pdbx_description
1 polymer ?
#
loop_
_entity_poly.entity_id
_entity_poly.type
_entity_poly.pdbx_seq_one_letter_code
_entity_poly.pdbx_strand_id
1 'polypeptide(L)'
;MIGLATSPTRLSAMLIKSRAIVLHTFKYNDTSSIAVLFTDERGMVSFVVHLPKSHRSSRKPQLFHPLALLEVEWASRDKVSLQSLRNVSLATPYCNLPYDPAKASIAFFLSEFLYHSLRGETANYPLFEYITTSFLWLDTALKGYANFHLVFLMRLSRFLGFYPNTDRADSCPYFDLLNSCFTLAPPLHGHFIDSTEAQHLPTLLRMNYDTMHLFSFTPSQRNRLLDVMNSYYSLHIPDFPHLKSLDVLRDLFG
;
A
#
# COMPACT_ATOMS: atom_id res chain seq x y z
N MET A 1 7.06 -25.93 56.60
CA MET A 1 6.86 -25.96 55.15
C MET A 1 6.57 -24.52 54.70
N ILE A 2 7.57 -23.87 54.16
CA ILE A 2 7.48 -22.48 53.71
C ILE A 2 7.19 -22.53 52.18
N GLY A 3 5.96 -22.17 51.82
CA GLY A 3 5.54 -22.10 50.41
C GLY A 3 6.21 -20.90 49.73
N LEU A 4 7.10 -21.15 48.81
CA LEU A 4 7.65 -20.15 47.89
C LEU A 4 6.55 -19.72 46.89
N ALA A 5 5.98 -18.54 47.11
CA ALA A 5 5.15 -17.89 46.14
C ALA A 5 6.04 -17.46 44.96
N THR A 6 5.95 -18.18 43.86
CA THR A 6 6.52 -17.75 42.56
C THR A 6 5.77 -16.53 42.05
N SER A 7 6.37 -15.36 42.14
CA SER A 7 5.88 -14.16 41.51
C SER A 7 5.81 -14.37 40.01
N PRO A 8 4.71 -13.98 39.32
CA PRO A 8 4.63 -14.08 37.87
C PRO A 8 5.68 -13.12 37.26
N THR A 9 6.60 -13.68 36.49
CA THR A 9 7.59 -12.95 35.72
C THR A 9 6.86 -11.96 34.86
N ARG A 10 6.94 -10.67 35.19
CA ARG A 10 6.49 -9.59 34.30
C ARG A 10 7.32 -9.69 33.01
N LEU A 11 6.71 -10.22 31.93
CA LEU A 11 7.27 -10.09 30.59
C LEU A 11 7.51 -8.59 30.37
N SER A 12 8.76 -8.18 30.33
CA SER A 12 9.13 -6.79 30.06
C SER A 12 8.71 -6.47 28.64
N ALA A 13 7.72 -5.59 28.49
CA ALA A 13 7.29 -5.13 27.17
C ALA A 13 8.49 -4.44 26.50
N MET A 14 8.92 -4.94 25.35
CA MET A 14 10.02 -4.36 24.57
C MET A 14 9.57 -3.03 24.00
N LEU A 15 10.31 -1.96 24.26
CA LEU A 15 10.07 -0.64 23.66
C LEU A 15 10.58 -0.67 22.23
N ILE A 16 9.70 -0.41 21.27
CA ILE A 16 10.03 -0.35 19.84
C ILE A 16 9.87 1.10 19.35
N LYS A 17 10.87 1.56 18.61
CA LYS A 17 10.82 2.80 17.81
C LYS A 17 10.90 2.42 16.36
N SER A 18 10.03 2.97 15.52
CA SER A 18 9.93 2.60 14.11
C SER A 18 9.40 3.77 13.31
N ARG A 19 9.80 3.87 12.04
CA ARG A 19 9.06 4.63 11.06
C ARG A 19 7.83 3.84 10.66
N ALA A 20 6.78 4.54 10.28
CA ALA A 20 5.51 3.93 9.95
C ALA A 20 4.79 4.69 8.84
N ILE A 21 4.04 3.96 8.02
CA ILE A 21 3.17 4.51 6.98
C ILE A 21 1.73 4.19 7.37
N VAL A 22 0.85 5.19 7.38
CA VAL A 22 -0.58 4.98 7.67
C VAL A 22 -1.26 4.34 6.47
N LEU A 23 -1.75 3.11 6.63
CA LEU A 23 -2.48 2.42 5.56
C LEU A 23 -3.99 2.59 5.67
N HIS A 24 -4.53 2.47 6.88
CA HIS A 24 -5.96 2.57 7.08
C HIS A 24 -6.30 3.07 8.48
N THR A 25 -7.40 3.83 8.59
CA THR A 25 -7.91 4.30 9.89
C THR A 25 -9.42 4.17 9.89
N PHE A 26 -9.99 3.55 10.94
CA PHE A 26 -11.44 3.41 11.09
C PHE A 26 -11.88 3.65 12.51
N LYS A 27 -13.11 4.13 12.67
CA LYS A 27 -13.71 4.39 13.97
C LYS A 27 -13.89 3.06 14.74
N TYR A 28 -13.37 3.00 15.96
CA TYR A 28 -13.51 1.84 16.83
C TYR A 28 -14.66 2.03 17.84
N ASN A 29 -14.70 3.20 18.48
CA ASN A 29 -15.80 3.64 19.35
C ASN A 29 -15.87 5.18 19.37
N ASP A 30 -16.67 5.76 20.24
CA ASP A 30 -16.87 7.22 20.29
C ASP A 30 -15.63 8.02 20.72
N THR A 31 -14.66 7.37 21.33
CA THR A 31 -13.43 8.01 21.85
C THR A 31 -12.14 7.49 21.23
N SER A 32 -12.23 6.49 20.36
CA SER A 32 -11.05 5.83 19.80
C SER A 32 -11.25 5.42 18.34
N SER A 33 -10.16 5.45 17.59
CA SER A 33 -10.04 4.86 16.27
C SER A 33 -8.96 3.78 16.29
N ILE A 34 -8.98 2.87 15.31
CA ILE A 34 -7.88 1.96 15.04
C ILE A 34 -7.15 2.49 13.82
N ALA A 35 -5.84 2.66 13.95
CA ALA A 35 -4.94 2.96 12.84
C ALA A 35 -4.11 1.71 12.52
N VAL A 36 -4.13 1.28 11.26
CA VAL A 36 -3.29 0.22 10.74
C VAL A 36 -2.09 0.84 10.04
N LEU A 37 -0.91 0.55 10.55
CA LEU A 37 0.34 1.11 10.08
C LEU A 37 1.22 0.00 9.50
N PHE A 38 1.94 0.30 8.42
CA PHE A 38 3.06 -0.52 7.95
C PHE A 38 4.34 0.07 8.54
N THR A 39 5.04 -0.71 9.34
CA THR A 39 6.24 -0.28 10.08
C THR A 39 7.48 -0.94 9.51
N ASP A 40 8.62 -0.24 9.52
CA ASP A 40 9.90 -0.78 9.03
C ASP A 40 10.46 -1.90 9.94
N GLU A 41 10.10 -1.91 11.24
CA GLU A 41 10.60 -2.85 12.23
C GLU A 41 9.73 -4.11 12.41
N ARG A 42 8.41 -4.04 12.14
CA ARG A 42 7.46 -5.12 12.46
C ARG A 42 6.45 -5.42 11.37
N GLY A 43 6.52 -4.76 10.21
CA GLY A 43 5.52 -4.90 9.16
C GLY A 43 4.18 -4.26 9.56
N MET A 44 3.06 -4.92 9.27
CA MET A 44 1.74 -4.39 9.62
C MET A 44 1.44 -4.52 11.11
N VAL A 45 1.10 -3.38 11.75
CA VAL A 45 0.70 -3.31 13.16
C VAL A 45 -0.53 -2.44 13.30
N SER A 46 -1.49 -2.89 14.11
CA SER A 46 -2.71 -2.14 14.43
C SER A 46 -2.59 -1.46 15.78
N PHE A 47 -2.97 -0.18 15.84
CA PHE A 47 -2.87 0.64 17.04
C PHE A 47 -4.22 1.26 17.42
N VAL A 48 -4.54 1.27 18.73
CA VAL A 48 -5.60 2.12 19.25
C VAL A 48 -5.10 3.55 19.33
N VAL A 49 -5.84 4.46 18.70
CA VAL A 49 -5.60 5.90 18.73
C VAL A 49 -6.77 6.59 19.42
N HIS A 50 -6.50 7.23 20.55
CA HIS A 50 -7.53 7.95 21.26
C HIS A 50 -7.82 9.31 20.63
N LEU A 51 -9.10 9.57 20.36
CA LEU A 51 -9.59 10.85 19.90
C LEU A 51 -9.62 11.83 21.09
N PRO A 52 -9.05 13.02 20.99
CA PRO A 52 -9.05 13.98 22.08
C PRO A 52 -10.46 14.51 22.34
N LYS A 53 -10.87 14.56 23.59
CA LYS A 53 -12.18 15.11 24.03
C LYS A 53 -12.27 16.64 23.96
N SER A 54 -11.20 17.35 23.65
CA SER A 54 -11.17 18.81 23.59
C SER A 54 -10.40 19.34 22.36
N HIS A 55 -10.86 20.45 21.80
CA HIS A 55 -10.25 21.14 20.65
C HIS A 55 -8.77 21.56 20.87
N ARG A 56 -8.30 21.71 22.10
CA ARG A 56 -6.89 22.05 22.41
C ARG A 56 -5.92 20.90 22.24
N SER A 57 -6.37 19.65 22.18
CA SER A 57 -5.56 18.44 21.98
C SER A 57 -5.67 17.86 20.55
N SER A 58 -6.16 18.62 19.59
CA SER A 58 -6.70 18.17 18.30
C SER A 58 -5.65 17.78 17.23
N ARG A 59 -4.34 17.84 17.52
CA ARG A 59 -3.31 17.56 16.50
C ARG A 59 -3.09 16.07 16.21
N LYS A 60 -3.37 15.18 17.14
CA LYS A 60 -3.08 13.74 16.98
C LYS A 60 -3.91 13.02 15.90
N PRO A 61 -5.25 13.24 15.79
CA PRO A 61 -6.04 12.60 14.73
C PRO A 61 -5.62 13.02 13.33
N GLN A 62 -5.15 14.26 13.15
CA GLN A 62 -4.69 14.79 11.85
C GLN A 62 -3.42 14.12 11.34
N LEU A 63 -2.65 13.44 12.20
CA LEU A 63 -1.45 12.69 11.82
C LEU A 63 -1.79 11.40 11.06
N PHE A 64 -2.99 10.83 11.26
CA PHE A 64 -3.37 9.52 10.73
C PHE A 64 -4.16 9.62 9.41
N HIS A 65 -3.78 10.58 8.53
CA HIS A 65 -4.31 10.59 7.16
C HIS A 65 -3.65 9.49 6.32
N PRO A 66 -4.29 9.04 5.23
CA PRO A 66 -3.75 8.02 4.35
C PRO A 66 -2.32 8.34 3.91
N LEU A 67 -1.43 7.34 4.02
CA LEU A 67 -0.01 7.37 3.67
C LEU A 67 0.85 8.37 4.46
N ALA A 68 0.35 8.97 5.55
CA ALA A 68 1.19 9.79 6.43
C ALA A 68 2.44 9.01 6.87
N LEU A 69 3.59 9.69 6.82
CA LEU A 69 4.87 9.15 7.27
C LEU A 69 5.09 9.56 8.73
N LEU A 70 5.13 8.58 9.62
CA LEU A 70 5.20 8.78 11.07
C LEU A 70 6.46 8.18 11.67
N GLU A 71 6.91 8.77 12.76
CA GLU A 71 7.74 8.11 13.77
C GLU A 71 6.85 7.67 14.92
N VAL A 72 6.92 6.41 15.29
CA VAL A 72 6.07 5.81 16.31
C VAL A 72 6.91 5.09 17.37
N GLU A 73 6.42 5.13 18.60
CA GLU A 73 7.01 4.41 19.72
C GLU A 73 5.92 3.69 20.50
N TRP A 74 6.10 2.39 20.74
CA TRP A 74 5.17 1.58 21.53
C TRP A 74 5.89 0.51 22.34
N ALA A 75 5.21 0.03 23.39
CA ALA A 75 5.64 -1.12 24.13
C ALA A 75 5.00 -2.38 23.54
N SER A 76 5.78 -3.17 22.80
CA SER A 76 5.28 -4.37 22.14
C SER A 76 4.83 -5.42 23.17
N ARG A 77 3.66 -5.99 22.91
CA ARG A 77 3.08 -7.09 23.70
C ARG A 77 2.78 -8.23 22.73
N ASP A 78 3.55 -9.30 22.77
CA ASP A 78 3.53 -10.40 21.80
C ASP A 78 2.18 -11.14 21.67
N LYS A 79 1.31 -11.04 22.67
CA LYS A 79 -0.01 -11.71 22.69
C LYS A 79 -1.18 -10.80 22.38
N VAL A 80 -0.94 -9.55 22.01
CA VAL A 80 -1.97 -8.54 21.80
C VAL A 80 -1.92 -8.07 20.36
N SER A 81 -2.96 -8.36 19.58
CA SER A 81 -3.07 -7.94 18.19
C SER A 81 -3.23 -6.42 18.02
N LEU A 82 -3.80 -5.74 19.02
CA LEU A 82 -4.06 -4.32 19.02
C LEU A 82 -3.15 -3.60 20.03
N GLN A 83 -2.16 -2.88 19.52
CA GLN A 83 -1.15 -2.20 20.31
C GLN A 83 -1.59 -0.79 20.73
N SER A 84 -0.84 -0.16 21.65
CA SER A 84 -1.06 1.24 22.06
C SER A 84 0.19 2.06 21.84
N LEU A 85 0.04 3.17 21.13
CA LEU A 85 1.13 4.13 20.91
C LEU A 85 1.48 4.87 22.21
N ARG A 86 2.78 4.94 22.53
CA ARG A 86 3.33 5.81 23.57
C ARG A 86 3.62 7.20 23.01
N ASN A 87 4.27 7.22 21.85
CA ASN A 87 4.60 8.46 21.16
C ASN A 87 4.31 8.33 19.67
N VAL A 88 3.95 9.44 19.04
CA VAL A 88 3.75 9.56 17.61
C VAL A 88 4.06 10.98 17.18
N SER A 89 4.87 11.10 16.13
CA SER A 89 5.20 12.36 15.45
C SER A 89 5.22 12.18 13.94
N LEU A 90 5.07 13.26 13.21
CA LEU A 90 5.23 13.27 11.77
C LEU A 90 6.73 13.13 11.45
N ALA A 91 7.09 12.13 10.65
CA ALA A 91 8.47 11.93 10.21
C ALA A 91 8.83 12.92 9.09
N THR A 92 7.96 12.99 8.09
CA THR A 92 8.14 13.91 6.95
C THR A 92 6.76 14.44 6.53
N PRO A 93 6.55 15.77 6.59
CA PRO A 93 5.32 16.35 6.09
C PRO A 93 5.30 16.38 4.57
N TYR A 94 4.16 16.03 3.97
CA TYR A 94 3.91 16.27 2.55
C TYR A 94 3.56 17.74 2.31
N CYS A 95 4.07 18.28 1.20
CA CYS A 95 3.83 19.67 0.81
C CYS A 95 2.62 19.83 -0.15
N ASN A 96 2.41 18.86 -1.04
CA ASN A 96 1.40 18.95 -2.09
C ASN A 96 0.41 17.78 -2.07
N LEU A 97 0.86 16.58 -1.71
CA LEU A 97 0.08 15.34 -1.82
C LEU A 97 -1.33 15.43 -1.18
N PRO A 98 -1.54 16.01 0.01
CA PRO A 98 -2.88 16.13 0.60
C PRO A 98 -3.70 17.31 0.05
N TYR A 99 -3.09 18.21 -0.71
CA TYR A 99 -3.73 19.46 -1.19
C TYR A 99 -4.05 19.45 -2.68
N ASP A 100 -3.38 18.60 -3.48
CA ASP A 100 -3.68 18.37 -4.88
C ASP A 100 -4.73 17.25 -5.00
N PRO A 101 -5.95 17.53 -5.55
CA PRO A 101 -7.01 16.53 -5.61
C PRO A 101 -6.64 15.26 -6.36
N ALA A 102 -5.87 15.36 -7.45
CA ALA A 102 -5.44 14.21 -8.23
C ALA A 102 -4.44 13.34 -7.44
N LYS A 103 -3.45 13.96 -6.79
CA LYS A 103 -2.49 13.25 -5.93
C LYS A 103 -3.16 12.63 -4.71
N ALA A 104 -4.07 13.38 -4.07
CA ALA A 104 -4.83 12.88 -2.90
C ALA A 104 -5.67 11.65 -3.26
N SER A 105 -6.27 11.61 -4.45
CA SER A 105 -7.06 10.46 -4.92
C SER A 105 -6.18 9.24 -5.23
N ILE A 106 -5.01 9.45 -5.85
CA ILE A 106 -4.00 8.40 -6.03
C ILE A 106 -3.57 7.86 -4.67
N ALA A 107 -3.28 8.74 -3.71
CA ALA A 107 -2.85 8.35 -2.37
C ALA A 107 -3.94 7.58 -1.61
N PHE A 108 -5.18 8.01 -1.71
CA PHE A 108 -6.32 7.33 -1.09
C PHE A 108 -6.52 5.92 -1.65
N PHE A 109 -6.49 5.78 -2.99
CA PHE A 109 -6.57 4.50 -3.66
C PHE A 109 -5.41 3.57 -3.26
N LEU A 110 -4.17 4.05 -3.35
CA LEU A 110 -3.00 3.22 -3.04
C LEU A 110 -2.90 2.89 -1.54
N SER A 111 -3.43 3.73 -0.66
CA SER A 111 -3.53 3.44 0.77
C SER A 111 -4.44 2.23 1.05
N GLU A 112 -5.65 2.20 0.43
CA GLU A 112 -6.56 1.06 0.53
C GLU A 112 -5.94 -0.19 -0.12
N PHE A 113 -5.33 -0.03 -1.29
CA PHE A 113 -4.65 -1.12 -2.00
C PHE A 113 -3.55 -1.76 -1.15
N LEU A 114 -2.66 -0.95 -0.57
CA LEU A 114 -1.59 -1.40 0.32
C LEU A 114 -2.14 -2.06 1.59
N TYR A 115 -3.20 -1.51 2.17
CA TYR A 115 -3.84 -2.10 3.34
C TYR A 115 -4.27 -3.55 3.09
N HIS A 116 -4.76 -3.86 1.90
CA HIS A 116 -5.17 -5.22 1.54
C HIS A 116 -3.99 -6.08 1.06
N SER A 117 -3.05 -5.51 0.32
CA SER A 117 -1.92 -6.24 -0.26
C SER A 117 -0.87 -6.65 0.77
N LEU A 118 -0.72 -5.90 1.86
CA LEU A 118 0.33 -6.12 2.86
C LEU A 118 -0.17 -6.89 4.09
N ARG A 119 -1.36 -7.49 4.02
CA ARG A 119 -1.87 -8.33 5.13
C ARG A 119 -0.93 -9.51 5.38
N GLY A 120 -0.46 -9.60 6.63
CA GLY A 120 0.47 -10.67 7.02
C GLY A 120 1.93 -10.41 6.66
N GLU A 121 2.24 -9.30 5.96
CA GLU A 121 3.62 -8.92 5.69
C GLU A 121 4.36 -8.60 6.98
N THR A 122 5.51 -9.24 7.14
CA THR A 122 6.47 -8.98 8.21
C THR A 122 7.33 -7.77 7.89
N ALA A 123 8.28 -7.44 8.76
CA ALA A 123 9.24 -6.37 8.49
C ALA A 123 9.97 -6.60 7.16
N ASN A 124 9.85 -5.63 6.25
CA ASN A 124 10.45 -5.65 4.93
C ASN A 124 10.98 -4.24 4.61
N TYR A 125 12.21 -3.97 5.02
CA TYR A 125 12.82 -2.65 4.88
C TYR A 125 12.89 -2.18 3.41
N PRO A 126 13.29 -2.99 2.41
CA PRO A 126 13.27 -2.57 1.01
C PRO A 126 11.88 -2.18 0.51
N LEU A 127 10.84 -2.89 0.90
CA LEU A 127 9.45 -2.57 0.56
C LEU A 127 9.00 -1.26 1.24
N PHE A 128 9.35 -1.07 2.52
CA PHE A 128 9.06 0.16 3.26
C PHE A 128 9.70 1.38 2.59
N GLU A 129 10.98 1.30 2.22
CA GLU A 129 11.69 2.36 1.50
C GLU A 129 11.09 2.61 0.12
N TYR A 130 10.72 1.56 -0.61
CA TYR A 130 10.06 1.70 -1.90
C TYR A 130 8.76 2.51 -1.79
N ILE A 131 7.89 2.17 -0.83
CA ILE A 131 6.63 2.88 -0.62
C ILE A 131 6.92 4.35 -0.23
N THR A 132 7.78 4.57 0.77
CA THR A 132 8.12 5.90 1.28
C THR A 132 8.66 6.80 0.17
N THR A 133 9.67 6.35 -0.56
CA THR A 133 10.31 7.13 -1.63
C THR A 133 9.37 7.41 -2.79
N SER A 134 8.48 6.45 -3.11
CA SER A 134 7.46 6.64 -4.15
C SER A 134 6.50 7.78 -3.83
N PHE A 135 5.99 7.85 -2.60
CA PHE A 135 5.05 8.93 -2.22
C PHE A 135 5.75 10.27 -2.02
N LEU A 136 7.00 10.30 -1.57
CA LEU A 136 7.81 11.52 -1.56
C LEU A 136 8.06 12.04 -2.98
N TRP A 137 8.30 11.14 -3.94
CA TRP A 137 8.40 11.52 -5.35
C TRP A 137 7.06 12.10 -5.86
N LEU A 138 5.93 11.44 -5.60
CA LEU A 138 4.61 11.93 -6.00
C LEU A 138 4.29 13.29 -5.39
N ASP A 139 4.66 13.52 -4.13
CA ASP A 139 4.46 14.79 -3.45
C ASP A 139 5.17 15.94 -4.18
N THR A 140 6.40 15.72 -4.61
CA THR A 140 7.23 16.75 -5.26
C THR A 140 6.98 16.88 -6.77
N ALA A 141 6.39 15.89 -7.43
CA ALA A 141 6.13 15.90 -8.87
C ALA A 141 5.16 17.03 -9.25
N LEU A 142 5.57 17.94 -10.13
CA LEU A 142 4.74 19.05 -10.60
C LEU A 142 3.80 18.63 -11.75
N LYS A 143 4.22 17.64 -12.56
CA LYS A 143 3.50 17.14 -13.74
C LYS A 143 4.00 15.73 -14.09
N GLY A 144 3.31 15.06 -15.04
CA GLY A 144 3.75 13.79 -15.61
C GLY A 144 3.45 12.56 -14.76
N TYR A 145 2.69 12.69 -13.67
CA TYR A 145 2.37 11.61 -12.72
C TYR A 145 1.08 10.84 -13.04
N ALA A 146 0.45 11.07 -14.21
CA ALA A 146 -0.81 10.42 -14.57
C ALA A 146 -0.75 8.88 -14.56
N ASN A 147 0.42 8.28 -14.83
CA ASN A 147 0.65 6.84 -14.82
C ASN A 147 1.26 6.32 -13.51
N PHE A 148 1.42 7.19 -12.49
CA PHE A 148 2.12 6.85 -11.24
C PHE A 148 1.56 5.60 -10.57
N HIS A 149 0.26 5.50 -10.41
CA HIS A 149 -0.41 4.36 -9.75
C HIS A 149 -0.15 3.03 -10.49
N LEU A 150 -0.14 3.02 -11.82
CA LEU A 150 0.17 1.83 -12.62
C LEU A 150 1.63 1.39 -12.44
N VAL A 151 2.56 2.34 -12.51
CA VAL A 151 4.00 2.07 -12.29
C VAL A 151 4.24 1.58 -10.87
N PHE A 152 3.59 2.22 -9.88
CA PHE A 152 3.69 1.84 -8.48
C PHE A 152 3.22 0.40 -8.26
N LEU A 153 2.02 0.05 -8.73
CA LEU A 153 1.47 -1.29 -8.56
C LEU A 153 2.32 -2.35 -9.27
N MET A 154 2.75 -2.09 -10.51
CA MET A 154 3.59 -3.02 -11.25
C MET A 154 4.90 -3.32 -10.50
N ARG A 155 5.53 -2.30 -9.92
CA ARG A 155 6.77 -2.49 -9.14
C ARG A 155 6.53 -3.13 -7.78
N LEU A 156 5.38 -2.84 -7.14
CA LEU A 156 4.98 -3.46 -5.88
C LEU A 156 4.87 -4.99 -6.01
N SER A 157 4.36 -5.51 -7.15
CA SER A 157 4.25 -6.95 -7.38
C SER A 157 5.60 -7.69 -7.31
N ARG A 158 6.71 -6.98 -7.57
CA ARG A 158 8.07 -7.53 -7.43
C ARG A 158 8.43 -7.83 -5.98
N PHE A 159 8.03 -6.95 -5.05
CA PHE A 159 8.26 -7.15 -3.62
C PHE A 159 7.36 -8.25 -3.05
N LEU A 160 6.20 -8.45 -3.66
CA LEU A 160 5.21 -9.45 -3.25
C LEU A 160 5.40 -10.82 -3.95
N GLY A 161 6.40 -10.95 -4.85
CA GLY A 161 6.82 -12.22 -5.40
C GLY A 161 6.08 -12.71 -6.65
N PHE A 162 5.22 -11.89 -7.28
CA PHE A 162 4.49 -12.24 -8.51
C PHE A 162 4.72 -11.24 -9.66
N TYR A 163 5.97 -10.75 -9.79
CA TYR A 163 6.33 -9.84 -10.89
C TYR A 163 6.22 -10.55 -12.25
N PRO A 164 5.61 -9.93 -13.28
CA PRO A 164 5.43 -10.52 -14.59
C PRO A 164 6.75 -10.94 -15.25
N ASN A 165 6.77 -12.18 -15.77
CA ASN A 165 7.87 -12.66 -16.59
C ASN A 165 7.67 -12.23 -18.06
N THR A 166 8.63 -11.50 -18.61
CA THR A 166 8.58 -10.94 -19.97
C THR A 166 9.45 -11.67 -20.98
N ASP A 167 10.10 -12.78 -20.61
CA ASP A 167 11.06 -13.49 -21.49
C ASP A 167 10.49 -13.85 -22.87
N ARG A 168 9.16 -14.01 -22.99
CA ARG A 168 8.45 -14.37 -24.23
C ARG A 168 7.50 -13.29 -24.74
N ALA A 169 7.60 -12.06 -24.28
CA ALA A 169 6.68 -10.98 -24.63
C ALA A 169 6.65 -10.68 -26.14
N ASP A 170 7.79 -10.80 -26.82
CA ASP A 170 7.90 -10.53 -28.25
C ASP A 170 7.34 -11.67 -29.14
N SER A 171 7.15 -12.86 -28.58
CA SER A 171 6.76 -14.07 -29.33
C SER A 171 5.41 -14.64 -28.96
N CYS A 172 4.80 -14.16 -27.86
CA CYS A 172 3.56 -14.69 -27.33
C CYS A 172 2.52 -13.59 -27.15
N PRO A 173 1.32 -13.72 -27.77
CA PRO A 173 0.34 -12.64 -27.79
C PRO A 173 -0.54 -12.57 -26.55
N TYR A 174 -0.62 -13.60 -25.74
CA TYR A 174 -1.47 -13.64 -24.55
C TYR A 174 -0.60 -13.54 -23.29
N PHE A 175 -1.11 -12.88 -22.24
CA PHE A 175 -0.46 -12.91 -20.93
C PHE A 175 -1.36 -13.63 -19.93
N ASP A 176 -0.84 -14.72 -19.37
CA ASP A 176 -1.48 -15.53 -18.34
C ASP A 176 -1.33 -14.82 -16.99
N LEU A 177 -2.45 -14.31 -16.46
CA LEU A 177 -2.49 -13.60 -15.19
C LEU A 177 -2.23 -14.51 -13.98
N LEU A 178 -2.57 -15.82 -14.11
CA LEU A 178 -2.39 -16.76 -13.01
C LEU A 178 -0.94 -17.23 -12.89
N ASN A 179 -0.28 -17.47 -14.02
CA ASN A 179 1.10 -17.94 -14.06
C ASN A 179 2.13 -16.82 -14.29
N SER A 180 1.69 -15.56 -14.40
CA SER A 180 2.55 -14.38 -14.57
C SER A 180 3.50 -14.45 -15.76
N CYS A 181 3.08 -15.02 -16.89
CA CYS A 181 3.92 -15.24 -18.07
C CYS A 181 3.16 -15.10 -19.40
N PHE A 182 3.93 -14.83 -20.49
CA PHE A 182 3.37 -14.80 -21.83
C PHE A 182 3.22 -16.19 -22.44
N THR A 183 2.07 -16.42 -23.15
CA THR A 183 1.71 -17.72 -23.76
C THR A 183 1.31 -17.56 -25.22
N LEU A 184 1.56 -18.62 -26.04
CA LEU A 184 1.22 -18.64 -27.47
C LEU A 184 -0.29 -18.79 -27.71
N ALA A 185 -0.98 -19.52 -26.84
CA ALA A 185 -2.41 -19.77 -26.91
C ALA A 185 -3.10 -19.27 -25.63
N PRO A 186 -4.39 -18.91 -25.71
CA PRO A 186 -5.15 -18.51 -24.52
C PRO A 186 -5.21 -19.66 -23.50
N PRO A 187 -4.88 -19.41 -22.23
CA PRO A 187 -4.99 -20.40 -21.17
C PRO A 187 -6.44 -20.89 -20.95
N LEU A 188 -6.59 -22.19 -20.64
CA LEU A 188 -7.91 -22.82 -20.46
C LEU A 188 -8.70 -22.31 -19.25
N HIS A 189 -8.02 -21.77 -18.25
CA HIS A 189 -8.66 -21.25 -17.02
C HIS A 189 -9.32 -19.86 -17.19
N GLY A 190 -9.15 -19.18 -18.32
CA GLY A 190 -9.80 -17.90 -18.60
C GLY A 190 -9.21 -16.65 -17.92
N HIS A 191 -8.23 -16.80 -17.02
CA HIS A 191 -7.54 -15.67 -16.36
C HIS A 191 -6.35 -15.22 -17.20
N PHE A 192 -6.62 -14.54 -18.29
CA PHE A 192 -5.59 -14.02 -19.19
C PHE A 192 -6.05 -12.69 -19.81
N ILE A 193 -5.13 -11.95 -20.37
CA ILE A 193 -5.39 -10.81 -21.24
C ILE A 193 -4.92 -11.12 -22.66
N ASP A 194 -5.67 -10.62 -23.62
CA ASP A 194 -5.41 -10.83 -25.04
C ASP A 194 -4.27 -9.94 -25.57
N SER A 195 -3.93 -10.10 -26.84
CA SER A 195 -2.83 -9.37 -27.47
C SER A 195 -3.00 -7.86 -27.47
N THR A 196 -4.24 -7.35 -27.47
CA THR A 196 -4.51 -5.91 -27.49
C THR A 196 -4.18 -5.24 -26.16
N GLU A 197 -4.29 -5.96 -25.07
CA GLU A 197 -3.94 -5.51 -23.72
C GLU A 197 -2.51 -5.92 -23.33
N ALA A 198 -2.13 -7.17 -23.62
CA ALA A 198 -0.83 -7.73 -23.26
C ALA A 198 0.34 -6.95 -23.88
N GLN A 199 0.17 -6.36 -25.07
CA GLN A 199 1.18 -5.49 -25.71
C GLN A 199 1.58 -4.27 -24.86
N HIS A 200 0.74 -3.83 -23.93
CA HIS A 200 1.04 -2.70 -23.06
C HIS A 200 1.89 -3.07 -21.84
N LEU A 201 1.92 -4.36 -21.45
CA LEU A 201 2.68 -4.81 -20.28
C LEU A 201 4.19 -4.58 -20.39
N PRO A 202 4.89 -4.92 -21.49
CA PRO A 202 6.32 -4.64 -21.62
C PRO A 202 6.64 -3.16 -21.50
N THR A 203 5.77 -2.30 -22.00
CA THR A 203 5.89 -0.84 -21.88
C THR A 203 5.75 -0.41 -20.42
N LEU A 204 4.71 -0.87 -19.74
CA LEU A 204 4.46 -0.55 -18.33
C LEU A 204 5.62 -1.04 -17.43
N LEU A 205 6.18 -2.23 -17.69
CA LEU A 205 7.30 -2.79 -16.94
C LEU A 205 8.61 -1.98 -17.11
N ARG A 206 8.79 -1.33 -18.26
CA ARG A 206 9.96 -0.45 -18.52
C ARG A 206 9.79 0.95 -17.94
N MET A 207 8.56 1.38 -17.63
CA MET A 207 8.32 2.70 -17.04
C MET A 207 8.96 2.82 -15.65
N ASN A 208 9.45 4.00 -15.38
CA ASN A 208 9.81 4.45 -14.04
C ASN A 208 9.23 5.86 -13.80
N TYR A 209 9.39 6.38 -12.60
CA TYR A 209 8.82 7.70 -12.27
C TYR A 209 9.39 8.83 -13.13
N ASP A 210 10.66 8.74 -13.56
CA ASP A 210 11.31 9.75 -14.40
C ASP A 210 10.86 9.67 -15.85
N THR A 211 10.51 8.47 -16.36
CA THR A 211 10.21 8.22 -17.78
C THR A 211 8.73 8.02 -18.07
N MET A 212 7.87 7.78 -17.08
CA MET A 212 6.44 7.46 -17.31
C MET A 212 5.67 8.59 -18.03
N HIS A 213 6.14 9.84 -17.97
CA HIS A 213 5.56 10.97 -18.69
C HIS A 213 5.75 10.90 -20.21
N LEU A 214 6.71 10.09 -20.69
CA LEU A 214 6.97 9.86 -22.11
C LEU A 214 5.95 8.90 -22.75
N PHE A 215 5.18 8.20 -21.94
CA PHE A 215 4.21 7.19 -22.38
C PHE A 215 2.79 7.73 -22.22
N SER A 216 2.13 7.98 -23.36
CA SER A 216 0.79 8.53 -23.39
C SER A 216 -0.26 7.42 -23.46
N PHE A 217 -0.80 7.02 -22.29
CA PHE A 217 -2.04 6.24 -22.26
C PHE A 217 -3.24 7.18 -22.28
N THR A 218 -4.27 6.83 -23.05
CA THR A 218 -5.58 7.49 -22.93
C THR A 218 -6.20 7.17 -21.56
N PRO A 219 -7.15 7.98 -21.07
CA PRO A 219 -7.88 7.65 -19.85
C PRO A 219 -8.47 6.23 -19.87
N SER A 220 -9.10 5.84 -20.98
CA SER A 220 -9.67 4.48 -21.12
C SER A 220 -8.61 3.39 -21.03
N GLN A 221 -7.43 3.55 -21.63
CA GLN A 221 -6.33 2.60 -21.52
C GLN A 221 -5.80 2.51 -20.08
N ARG A 222 -5.66 3.66 -19.39
CA ARG A 222 -5.24 3.64 -17.97
C ARG A 222 -6.23 2.90 -17.10
N ASN A 223 -7.53 3.19 -17.24
CA ASN A 223 -8.57 2.52 -16.48
C ASN A 223 -8.58 1.02 -16.77
N ARG A 224 -8.43 0.62 -18.03
CA ARG A 224 -8.36 -0.80 -18.39
C ARG A 224 -7.13 -1.50 -17.80
N LEU A 225 -5.95 -0.87 -17.87
CA LEU A 225 -4.73 -1.40 -17.24
C LEU A 225 -4.89 -1.50 -15.72
N LEU A 226 -5.57 -0.55 -15.10
CA LEU A 226 -5.87 -0.59 -13.67
C LEU A 226 -6.79 -1.77 -13.31
N ASP A 227 -7.80 -2.08 -14.15
CA ASP A 227 -8.66 -3.26 -14.00
C ASP A 227 -7.86 -4.56 -14.09
N VAL A 228 -6.97 -4.63 -15.08
CA VAL A 228 -6.06 -5.77 -15.24
C VAL A 228 -5.18 -5.94 -14.01
N MET A 229 -4.60 -4.84 -13.50
CA MET A 229 -3.78 -4.87 -12.29
C MET A 229 -4.58 -5.34 -11.07
N ASN A 230 -5.79 -4.81 -10.87
CA ASN A 230 -6.65 -5.23 -9.77
C ASN A 230 -6.99 -6.73 -9.85
N SER A 231 -7.35 -7.21 -11.04
CA SER A 231 -7.60 -8.64 -11.29
C SER A 231 -6.36 -9.50 -11.05
N TYR A 232 -5.19 -9.01 -11.50
CA TYR A 232 -3.92 -9.68 -11.30
C TYR A 232 -3.60 -9.86 -9.80
N TYR A 233 -3.72 -8.79 -9.02
CA TYR A 233 -3.51 -8.87 -7.57
C TYR A 233 -4.52 -9.77 -6.86
N SER A 234 -5.79 -9.77 -7.30
CA SER A 234 -6.81 -10.64 -6.69
C SER A 234 -6.57 -12.14 -6.94
N LEU A 235 -5.81 -12.50 -7.98
CA LEU A 235 -5.40 -13.89 -8.24
C LEU A 235 -4.21 -14.33 -7.38
N HIS A 236 -3.35 -13.38 -6.97
CA HIS A 236 -2.10 -13.69 -6.25
C HIS A 236 -2.18 -13.45 -4.74
N ILE A 237 -3.12 -12.62 -4.29
CA ILE A 237 -3.28 -12.29 -2.86
C ILE A 237 -4.60 -12.90 -2.36
N PRO A 238 -4.54 -13.79 -1.36
CA PRO A 238 -5.73 -14.36 -0.75
C PRO A 238 -6.68 -13.29 -0.21
N ASP A 239 -7.98 -13.49 -0.43
CA ASP A 239 -9.04 -12.61 0.06
C ASP A 239 -8.88 -11.13 -0.31
N PHE A 240 -8.25 -10.83 -1.46
CA PHE A 240 -8.14 -9.47 -1.96
C PHE A 240 -9.52 -8.94 -2.37
N PRO A 241 -10.05 -7.89 -1.72
CA PRO A 241 -11.42 -7.46 -1.93
C PRO A 241 -11.57 -6.54 -3.15
N HIS A 242 -12.81 -6.27 -3.52
CA HIS A 242 -13.12 -5.14 -4.38
C HIS A 242 -12.83 -3.82 -3.65
N LEU A 243 -12.03 -2.95 -4.26
CA LEU A 243 -11.60 -1.69 -3.66
C LEU A 243 -12.61 -0.57 -3.92
N LYS A 244 -13.08 0.07 -2.86
CA LYS A 244 -14.07 1.17 -2.96
C LYS A 244 -13.47 2.44 -3.57
N SER A 245 -12.18 2.69 -3.33
CA SER A 245 -11.46 3.85 -3.87
C SER A 245 -11.14 3.75 -5.35
N LEU A 246 -11.28 2.56 -5.95
CA LEU A 246 -11.02 2.34 -7.37
C LEU A 246 -11.97 3.16 -8.26
N ASP A 247 -13.25 3.20 -7.91
CA ASP A 247 -14.26 3.95 -8.67
C ASP A 247 -14.01 5.46 -8.59
N VAL A 248 -13.63 5.96 -7.41
CA VAL A 248 -13.25 7.37 -7.23
C VAL A 248 -12.03 7.75 -8.08
N LEU A 249 -11.04 6.86 -8.16
CA LEU A 249 -9.85 7.10 -8.97
C LEU A 249 -10.20 7.13 -10.48
N ARG A 250 -11.07 6.23 -10.94
CA ARG A 250 -11.53 6.20 -12.33
C ARG A 250 -12.21 7.49 -12.75
N ASP A 251 -13.10 8.02 -11.92
CA ASP A 251 -13.86 9.24 -12.20
C ASP A 251 -12.97 10.47 -12.36
N LEU A 252 -11.80 10.49 -11.71
CA LEU A 252 -10.87 11.61 -11.76
C LEU A 252 -9.89 11.56 -12.95
N PHE A 253 -9.60 10.38 -13.47
CA PHE A 253 -8.67 10.17 -14.60
C PHE A 253 -9.36 9.66 -15.85
N GLY A 254 -10.71 9.60 -15.83
CA GLY A 254 -11.58 9.20 -16.95
C GLY A 254 -11.87 10.29 -17.95
#